data_1860549df9925880de86473e488fc15b
#
_entry.id   1860549df9925880de86473e488fc15b
#
_cell.length_a   1.000
_cell.length_b   1.000
_cell.length_c   1.000
_cell.angle_alpha   90.00
_cell.angle_beta   90.00
_cell.angle_gamma   90.00
#
_symmetry.space_group_name_H-M   'P 1'
#
loop_
_entity.id
_entity.type
_entity.pdbx_description
1 polymer ?
#
loop_
_entity_poly.entity_id
_entity_poly.type
_entity_poly.pdbx_seq_one_letter_code
_entity_poly.pdbx_strand_id
1 'polypeptide(L)'
;MKKGLRKGIKIAALCLGMILCLERDVQAAGENNKAVTATKKVSQASVIKKAKVKKLREIDKITDFSAVFDAAYYVQRYEDIRNVIGNDEKKLLEHFKEFGMKEARVASPNFDVKAYMLNNLDLVGQMKADDLTEYFAHYIKSGKEEGRVAVFQPGQQPAEGILATFTTYYDPTEMRAVNVQLASTRINGMRLAPGESFSFSKSVGRRTVENGYVDGPSFAAGKEVTSIGGGICQVSSNLYVSLLLAGIEPTEHHYHSLPVDYVPKYLDAAISENVQDLCFKNNSAHDIVIESMVNNGVLTVTLKRG
;
A
#
# COMPACT_ATOMS: atom_id res chain seq x y z
N MET A 1 29.89 -3.72 34.09
CA MET A 1 28.92 -2.72 34.56
C MET A 1 28.42 -1.89 33.41
N LYS A 2 27.14 -1.56 33.42
CA LYS A 2 26.31 -0.76 32.51
C LYS A 2 25.76 -1.49 31.26
N LYS A 3 24.53 -2.00 31.48
CA LYS A 3 23.55 -2.42 30.47
C LYS A 3 23.05 -1.17 29.71
N GLY A 4 23.19 -1.16 28.40
CA GLY A 4 22.58 -0.18 27.51
C GLY A 4 21.27 -0.73 26.94
N LEU A 5 20.20 -0.12 27.30
CA LEU A 5 18.82 -0.47 27.02
C LEU A 5 18.49 -0.15 25.54
N ARG A 6 18.23 -1.16 24.72
CA ARG A 6 17.63 -0.96 23.41
C ARG A 6 16.13 -0.77 23.58
N LYS A 7 15.64 0.46 23.34
CA LYS A 7 14.22 0.76 23.27
C LYS A 7 13.69 0.30 21.91
N GLY A 8 12.96 -0.80 21.92
CA GLY A 8 12.12 -1.18 20.79
C GLY A 8 10.90 -0.26 20.74
N ILE A 9 10.60 0.27 19.57
CA ILE A 9 9.39 1.04 19.32
C ILE A 9 8.24 0.01 19.22
N LYS A 10 7.46 -0.08 20.29
CA LYS A 10 6.18 -0.79 20.29
C LYS A 10 5.10 0.22 19.90
N ILE A 11 4.53 0.07 18.71
CA ILE A 11 3.30 0.76 18.35
C ILE A 11 2.16 0.01 19.04
N ALA A 12 1.65 0.57 20.13
CA ALA A 12 0.48 0.08 20.81
C ALA A 12 -0.77 0.68 20.15
N ALA A 13 -1.51 -0.13 19.42
CA ALA A 13 -2.86 0.22 18.97
C ALA A 13 -3.85 -0.16 20.06
N LEU A 14 -4.48 0.83 20.68
CA LEU A 14 -5.60 0.66 21.59
C LEU A 14 -6.89 0.81 20.78
N CYS A 15 -7.54 -0.29 20.47
CA CYS A 15 -8.91 -0.29 19.97
C CYS A 15 -9.84 -0.78 21.07
N LEU A 16 -10.62 0.14 21.64
CA LEU A 16 -11.74 -0.19 22.52
C LEU A 16 -13.00 -0.24 21.66
N GLY A 17 -13.48 -1.44 21.33
CA GLY A 17 -14.74 -1.67 20.67
C GLY A 17 -15.84 -1.96 21.69
N MET A 18 -16.92 -1.19 21.68
CA MET A 18 -18.18 -1.56 22.32
C MET A 18 -19.07 -2.23 21.28
N ILE A 19 -19.32 -3.50 21.51
CA ILE A 19 -20.36 -4.30 20.82
C ILE A 19 -21.62 -4.20 21.66
N LEU A 20 -22.69 -3.65 21.10
CA LEU A 20 -24.05 -3.81 21.62
C LEU A 20 -24.75 -4.90 20.80
N CYS A 21 -24.97 -6.03 21.45
CA CYS A 21 -25.87 -7.08 20.99
C CYS A 21 -27.31 -6.59 21.09
N LEU A 22 -28.08 -6.72 20.04
CA LEU A 22 -29.53 -6.69 20.04
C LEU A 22 -30.02 -8.12 19.77
N GLU A 23 -30.49 -8.75 20.82
CA GLU A 23 -31.24 -10.00 20.74
C GLU A 23 -32.66 -9.72 20.24
N ARG A 24 -33.10 -10.55 19.32
CA ARG A 24 -34.49 -10.63 18.88
C ARG A 24 -35.19 -11.72 19.69
N ASP A 25 -36.24 -11.37 20.38
CA ASP A 25 -37.26 -12.32 20.77
C ASP A 25 -38.53 -12.06 19.99
N VAL A 26 -39.00 -13.15 19.38
CA VAL A 26 -40.32 -13.28 18.73
C VAL A 26 -41.20 -14.05 19.71
N GLN A 27 -42.34 -13.50 20.09
CA GLN A 27 -43.50 -14.33 20.37
C GLN A 27 -44.84 -13.56 20.28
N ALA A 28 -45.83 -14.31 19.92
CA ALA A 28 -47.12 -13.94 19.31
C ALA A 28 -48.26 -13.66 20.25
N ALA A 29 -49.26 -13.00 19.67
CA ALA A 29 -50.71 -13.15 19.82
C ALA A 29 -51.45 -12.68 21.11
N GLY A 30 -52.47 -11.89 20.87
CA GLY A 30 -53.64 -11.79 21.78
C GLY A 30 -54.41 -10.47 21.68
N GLU A 31 -55.58 -10.54 21.10
CA GLU A 31 -56.60 -9.50 20.87
C GLU A 31 -57.06 -8.77 22.16
N ASN A 32 -57.42 -7.50 22.12
CA ASN A 32 -58.78 -6.99 22.20
C ASN A 32 -58.85 -5.46 22.42
N ASN A 33 -59.72 -4.85 21.63
CA ASN A 33 -60.42 -3.57 21.70
C ASN A 33 -60.49 -2.85 23.06
N LYS A 34 -60.25 -1.52 23.03
CA LYS A 34 -61.23 -0.48 23.33
C LYS A 34 -60.67 0.94 23.04
N ALA A 35 -61.47 1.69 22.33
CA ALA A 35 -61.25 3.11 22.04
C ALA A 35 -61.34 3.95 23.33
N VAL A 36 -60.42 4.91 23.49
CA VAL A 36 -60.66 6.16 24.25
C VAL A 36 -59.88 7.25 23.56
N THR A 37 -60.64 8.21 23.06
CA THR A 37 -60.21 9.48 22.50
C THR A 37 -59.51 10.33 23.59
N ALA A 38 -58.24 10.69 23.35
CA ALA A 38 -57.63 11.77 24.09
C ALA A 38 -56.71 12.57 23.14
N THR A 39 -57.20 13.73 22.71
CA THR A 39 -56.45 14.77 22.07
C THR A 39 -55.26 15.22 22.91
N LYS A 40 -54.06 14.82 22.53
CA LYS A 40 -52.82 15.37 23.06
C LYS A 40 -52.16 16.19 21.98
N LYS A 41 -52.08 17.51 22.19
CA LYS A 41 -51.30 18.46 21.43
C LYS A 41 -49.85 17.91 21.29
N VAL A 42 -49.47 17.49 20.10
CA VAL A 42 -48.08 17.19 19.76
C VAL A 42 -47.38 18.52 19.50
N SER A 43 -46.61 18.99 20.45
CA SER A 43 -45.62 20.03 20.22
C SER A 43 -44.60 19.48 19.22
N GLN A 44 -44.52 20.09 18.05
CA GLN A 44 -43.45 19.87 17.09
C GLN A 44 -42.15 20.40 17.70
N ALA A 45 -41.48 19.57 18.50
CA ALA A 45 -40.07 19.77 18.80
C ALA A 45 -39.31 19.33 17.53
N SER A 46 -38.86 20.33 16.78
CA SER A 46 -37.93 20.14 15.65
C SER A 46 -36.72 19.36 16.07
N VAL A 47 -36.63 18.09 15.70
CA VAL A 47 -35.43 17.30 15.76
C VAL A 47 -34.49 17.83 14.67
N ILE A 48 -33.77 18.91 14.98
CA ILE A 48 -32.59 19.32 14.20
C ILE A 48 -31.57 18.20 14.39
N LYS A 49 -31.54 17.25 13.45
CA LYS A 49 -30.41 16.35 13.29
C LYS A 49 -29.18 17.23 13.10
N LYS A 50 -28.34 17.38 14.12
CA LYS A 50 -27.00 17.94 13.99
C LYS A 50 -26.27 17.09 12.96
N ALA A 51 -26.22 17.56 11.72
CA ALA A 51 -25.31 17.02 10.72
C ALA A 51 -23.92 17.13 11.34
N LYS A 52 -23.22 15.99 11.52
CA LYS A 52 -21.81 15.98 11.90
C LYS A 52 -21.11 16.80 10.82
N VAL A 53 -20.64 17.99 11.15
CA VAL A 53 -19.77 18.78 10.28
C VAL A 53 -18.54 17.92 10.04
N LYS A 54 -18.41 17.41 8.81
CA LYS A 54 -17.25 16.60 8.40
C LYS A 54 -16.03 17.53 8.48
N LYS A 55 -15.10 17.26 9.39
CA LYS A 55 -13.85 18.03 9.49
C LYS A 55 -13.16 17.93 8.14
N LEU A 56 -12.96 19.06 7.47
CA LEU A 56 -12.25 19.12 6.19
C LEU A 56 -10.82 18.58 6.39
N ARG A 57 -10.37 17.71 5.48
CA ARG A 57 -8.98 17.28 5.43
C ARG A 57 -8.11 18.46 4.99
N GLU A 58 -6.82 18.41 5.30
CA GLU A 58 -5.88 19.47 4.88
C GLU A 58 -5.82 19.64 3.36
N ILE A 59 -5.92 18.52 2.61
CA ILE A 59 -5.95 18.54 1.14
C ILE A 59 -7.18 19.27 0.59
N ASP A 60 -8.31 19.22 1.29
CA ASP A 60 -9.58 19.87 0.84
C ASP A 60 -9.50 21.40 0.92
N LYS A 61 -8.50 21.95 1.63
CA LYS A 61 -8.24 23.40 1.75
C LYS A 61 -7.29 23.93 0.68
N ILE A 62 -6.65 23.05 -0.08
CA ILE A 62 -5.66 23.40 -1.10
C ILE A 62 -6.38 23.76 -2.40
N THR A 63 -6.00 24.89 -2.98
CA THR A 63 -6.54 25.41 -4.25
C THR A 63 -5.54 25.26 -5.40
N ASP A 64 -4.24 25.34 -5.12
CA ASP A 64 -3.16 25.17 -6.10
C ASP A 64 -2.54 23.78 -5.98
N PHE A 65 -2.68 22.98 -7.03
CA PHE A 65 -2.13 21.62 -7.14
C PHE A 65 -0.94 21.53 -8.09
N SER A 66 -0.44 22.66 -8.61
CA SER A 66 0.65 22.69 -9.62
C SER A 66 1.94 21.98 -9.18
N ALA A 67 2.18 21.85 -7.88
CA ALA A 67 3.33 21.12 -7.34
C ALA A 67 3.25 19.60 -7.56
N VAL A 68 2.05 19.04 -7.71
CA VAL A 68 1.79 17.58 -7.74
C VAL A 68 0.94 17.15 -8.93
N PHE A 69 0.46 18.10 -9.75
CA PHE A 69 -0.44 17.83 -10.86
C PHE A 69 -0.09 18.67 -12.09
N ASP A 70 0.04 17.99 -13.23
CA ASP A 70 0.15 18.51 -14.58
C ASP A 70 -0.86 17.74 -15.44
N ALA A 71 -1.82 18.43 -16.04
CA ALA A 71 -2.91 17.82 -16.79
C ALA A 71 -2.41 17.09 -18.05
N ALA A 72 -1.43 17.68 -18.76
CA ALA A 72 -0.86 17.08 -19.97
C ALA A 72 -0.08 15.81 -19.63
N TYR A 73 0.73 15.84 -18.58
CA TYR A 73 1.44 14.67 -18.07
C TYR A 73 0.46 13.57 -17.63
N TYR A 74 -0.59 13.94 -16.89
CA TYR A 74 -1.56 12.98 -16.36
C TYR A 74 -2.31 12.25 -17.46
N VAL A 75 -2.85 12.96 -18.45
CA VAL A 75 -3.59 12.37 -19.56
C VAL A 75 -2.69 11.57 -20.50
N GLN A 76 -1.43 11.97 -20.67
CA GLN A 76 -0.47 11.20 -21.48
C GLN A 76 -0.14 9.87 -20.83
N ARG A 77 0.01 9.84 -19.50
CA ARG A 77 0.44 8.67 -18.75
C ARG A 77 -0.66 7.62 -18.61
N TYR A 78 -1.94 8.02 -18.50
CA TYR A 78 -3.06 7.12 -18.21
C TYR A 78 -4.04 7.05 -19.37
N GLU A 79 -3.99 5.94 -20.12
CA GLU A 79 -4.86 5.72 -21.29
C GLU A 79 -6.34 5.62 -20.89
N ASP A 80 -6.66 4.98 -19.76
CA ASP A 80 -8.00 4.91 -19.21
C ASP A 80 -8.61 6.29 -18.99
N ILE A 81 -7.82 7.22 -18.45
CA ILE A 81 -8.23 8.60 -18.20
C ILE A 81 -8.40 9.36 -19.52
N ARG A 82 -7.46 9.22 -20.43
CA ARG A 82 -7.51 9.84 -21.76
C ARG A 82 -8.78 9.44 -22.53
N ASN A 83 -9.14 8.16 -22.47
CA ASN A 83 -10.29 7.62 -23.21
C ASN A 83 -11.62 8.09 -22.62
N VAL A 84 -11.71 8.39 -21.31
CA VAL A 84 -12.94 8.77 -20.63
C VAL A 84 -13.09 10.28 -20.49
N ILE A 85 -12.00 10.99 -20.16
CA ILE A 85 -12.05 12.44 -19.84
C ILE A 85 -11.49 13.29 -20.99
N GLY A 86 -10.55 12.76 -21.77
CA GLY A 86 -9.84 13.52 -22.80
C GLY A 86 -8.91 14.58 -22.18
N ASN A 87 -8.81 15.75 -22.82
CA ASN A 87 -7.89 16.82 -22.42
C ASN A 87 -8.54 17.95 -21.60
N ASP A 88 -9.71 17.71 -20.99
CA ASP A 88 -10.38 18.70 -20.14
C ASP A 88 -9.62 18.82 -18.80
N GLU A 89 -8.76 19.82 -18.69
CA GLU A 89 -7.87 20.03 -17.52
C GLU A 89 -8.65 20.11 -16.19
N LYS A 90 -9.85 20.73 -16.19
CA LYS A 90 -10.66 20.84 -14.99
C LYS A 90 -11.16 19.48 -14.54
N LYS A 91 -11.69 18.67 -15.44
CA LYS A 91 -12.15 17.30 -15.14
C LYS A 91 -11.00 16.37 -14.78
N LEU A 92 -9.84 16.54 -15.41
CA LEU A 92 -8.62 15.79 -15.07
C LEU A 92 -8.18 16.09 -13.63
N LEU A 93 -8.18 17.35 -13.21
CA LEU A 93 -7.88 17.73 -11.83
C LEU A 93 -8.94 17.23 -10.85
N GLU A 94 -10.21 17.31 -11.19
CA GLU A 94 -11.31 16.78 -10.36
C GLU A 94 -11.14 15.27 -10.17
N HIS A 95 -10.88 14.51 -11.25
CA HIS A 95 -10.60 13.08 -11.17
C HIS A 95 -9.37 12.79 -10.31
N PHE A 96 -8.27 13.52 -10.50
CA PHE A 96 -7.06 13.34 -9.70
C PHE A 96 -7.34 13.54 -8.20
N LYS A 97 -8.08 14.57 -7.83
CA LYS A 97 -8.44 14.87 -6.43
C LYS A 97 -9.36 13.81 -5.81
N GLU A 98 -10.30 13.26 -6.58
CA GLU A 98 -11.28 12.31 -6.08
C GLU A 98 -10.75 10.87 -6.03
N PHE A 99 -10.01 10.47 -7.05
CA PHE A 99 -9.54 9.09 -7.26
C PHE A 99 -8.02 9.00 -7.35
N GLY A 100 -7.36 9.79 -8.21
CA GLY A 100 -5.96 9.65 -8.56
C GLY A 100 -5.02 9.68 -7.35
N MET A 101 -5.22 10.59 -6.41
CA MET A 101 -4.40 10.65 -5.18
C MET A 101 -4.57 9.40 -4.31
N LYS A 102 -5.78 8.84 -4.22
CA LYS A 102 -6.05 7.62 -3.44
C LYS A 102 -5.47 6.36 -4.10
N GLU A 103 -5.38 6.38 -5.42
CA GLU A 103 -4.80 5.31 -6.24
C GLU A 103 -3.28 5.44 -6.39
N ALA A 104 -2.67 6.42 -5.73
CA ALA A 104 -1.25 6.75 -5.86
C ALA A 104 -0.83 7.00 -7.33
N ARG A 105 -1.72 7.56 -8.17
CA ARG A 105 -1.38 7.90 -9.55
C ARG A 105 -0.39 9.06 -9.58
N VAL A 106 0.62 8.95 -10.43
CA VAL A 106 1.62 9.99 -10.65
C VAL A 106 1.06 10.99 -11.65
N ALA A 107 0.83 12.22 -11.23
CA ALA A 107 0.20 13.25 -12.06
C ALA A 107 1.13 14.44 -12.36
N SER A 108 2.41 14.33 -12.02
CA SER A 108 3.44 15.34 -12.30
C SER A 108 4.81 14.64 -12.44
N PRO A 109 5.69 15.08 -13.33
CA PRO A 109 7.05 14.56 -13.40
C PRO A 109 7.89 14.88 -12.16
N ASN A 110 7.43 15.84 -11.34
CA ASN A 110 8.17 16.35 -10.18
C ASN A 110 7.69 15.77 -8.85
N PHE A 111 6.65 14.91 -8.86
CA PHE A 111 6.09 14.33 -7.64
C PHE A 111 5.52 12.94 -7.87
N ASP A 112 6.01 11.98 -7.12
CA ASP A 112 5.45 10.64 -6.93
C ASP A 112 5.29 10.42 -5.42
N VAL A 113 4.07 10.16 -4.98
CA VAL A 113 3.78 9.98 -3.55
C VAL A 113 4.54 8.81 -2.93
N LYS A 114 4.79 7.73 -3.68
CA LYS A 114 5.57 6.58 -3.22
C LYS A 114 7.04 6.92 -3.04
N ALA A 115 7.61 7.66 -4.02
CA ALA A 115 8.97 8.20 -3.89
C ALA A 115 9.07 9.15 -2.71
N TYR A 116 8.07 10.01 -2.52
CA TYR A 116 8.01 10.94 -1.40
C TYR A 116 8.01 10.22 -0.06
N MET A 117 7.20 9.16 0.09
CA MET A 117 7.16 8.32 1.29
C MET A 117 8.50 7.63 1.56
N LEU A 118 9.11 7.03 0.54
CA LEU A 118 10.37 6.29 0.67
C LEU A 118 11.57 7.20 1.00
N ASN A 119 11.60 8.40 0.45
CA ASN A 119 12.69 9.34 0.70
C ASN A 119 12.51 10.16 2.00
N ASN A 120 11.33 10.12 2.63
CA ASN A 120 10.99 10.91 3.80
C ASN A 120 10.33 10.04 4.88
N LEU A 121 11.07 9.04 5.38
CA LEU A 121 10.58 8.06 6.37
C LEU A 121 10.18 8.69 7.71
N ASP A 122 10.68 9.88 8.02
CA ASP A 122 10.24 10.67 9.17
C ASP A 122 8.75 11.01 9.12
N LEU A 123 8.18 11.13 7.92
CA LEU A 123 6.75 11.41 7.73
C LEU A 123 5.86 10.16 7.91
N VAL A 124 6.39 8.97 7.62
CA VAL A 124 5.61 7.72 7.63
C VAL A 124 5.00 7.42 9.00
N GLY A 125 5.66 7.78 10.08
CA GLY A 125 5.14 7.62 11.44
C GLY A 125 4.24 8.76 11.94
N GLN A 126 4.19 9.88 11.21
CA GLN A 126 3.45 11.09 11.58
C GLN A 126 2.13 11.24 10.81
N MET A 127 2.07 10.70 9.61
CA MET A 127 0.92 10.72 8.72
C MET A 127 0.03 9.50 8.95
N LYS A 128 -1.26 9.60 8.62
CA LYS A 128 -2.15 8.45 8.68
C LYS A 128 -1.75 7.45 7.59
N ALA A 129 -1.54 6.21 8.02
CA ALA A 129 -1.06 5.13 7.15
C ALA A 129 -2.00 4.81 5.97
N ASP A 130 -3.28 5.18 6.05
CA ASP A 130 -4.32 4.86 5.08
C ASP A 130 -4.82 6.08 4.28
N ASP A 131 -4.23 7.27 4.47
CA ASP A 131 -4.63 8.49 3.75
C ASP A 131 -3.44 9.13 3.02
N LEU A 132 -3.18 8.70 1.79
CA LEU A 132 -2.13 9.28 0.95
C LEU A 132 -2.29 10.79 0.75
N THR A 133 -3.52 11.32 0.86
CA THR A 133 -3.75 12.75 0.64
C THR A 133 -3.03 13.63 1.66
N GLU A 134 -2.64 13.10 2.82
CA GLU A 134 -1.82 13.82 3.79
C GLU A 134 -0.40 14.08 3.26
N TYR A 135 0.19 13.14 2.52
CA TYR A 135 1.51 13.32 1.89
C TYR A 135 1.48 14.35 0.76
N PHE A 136 0.43 14.32 -0.07
CA PHE A 136 0.21 15.36 -1.09
C PHE A 136 0.06 16.73 -0.45
N ALA A 137 -0.77 16.85 0.60
CA ALA A 137 -0.98 18.12 1.29
C ALA A 137 0.30 18.64 1.95
N HIS A 138 1.10 17.75 2.57
CA HIS A 138 2.38 18.12 3.16
C HIS A 138 3.35 18.64 2.11
N TYR A 139 3.50 17.91 0.98
CA TYR A 139 4.43 18.34 -0.07
C TYR A 139 4.06 19.70 -0.64
N ILE A 140 2.78 19.94 -0.93
CA ILE A 140 2.30 21.22 -1.47
C ILE A 140 2.55 22.37 -0.48
N LYS A 141 2.32 22.14 0.83
CA LYS A 141 2.37 23.20 1.83
C LYS A 141 3.79 23.53 2.30
N SER A 142 4.64 22.53 2.41
CA SER A 142 5.97 22.70 3.02
C SER A 142 7.05 21.86 2.36
N GLY A 143 6.78 20.61 2.02
CA GLY A 143 7.83 19.68 1.57
C GLY A 143 8.58 20.12 0.33
N LYS A 144 7.91 20.84 -0.60
CA LYS A 144 8.55 21.42 -1.77
C LYS A 144 9.54 22.53 -1.38
N GLU A 145 9.15 23.42 -0.48
CA GLU A 145 10.02 24.49 0.03
C GLU A 145 11.16 23.96 0.90
N GLU A 146 10.91 22.87 1.64
CA GLU A 146 11.92 22.15 2.41
C GLU A 146 12.94 21.42 1.52
N GLY A 147 12.73 21.37 0.21
CA GLY A 147 13.60 20.66 -0.73
C GLY A 147 13.53 19.13 -0.59
N ARG A 148 12.43 18.58 -0.06
CA ARG A 148 12.28 17.14 0.14
C ARG A 148 12.23 16.40 -1.19
N VAL A 149 12.94 15.27 -1.27
CA VAL A 149 12.98 14.43 -2.47
C VAL A 149 11.61 13.77 -2.66
N ALA A 150 11.00 14.00 -3.81
CA ALA A 150 9.64 13.56 -4.14
C ALA A 150 9.53 12.76 -5.44
N VAL A 151 10.64 12.38 -6.03
CA VAL A 151 10.71 11.53 -7.22
C VAL A 151 11.73 10.43 -7.01
N PHE A 152 11.53 9.30 -7.68
CA PHE A 152 12.58 8.29 -7.77
C PHE A 152 13.72 8.88 -8.60
N GLN A 153 14.93 8.87 -8.04
CA GLN A 153 16.12 9.33 -8.73
C GLN A 153 16.86 8.11 -9.29
N PRO A 154 16.69 7.77 -10.57
CA PRO A 154 17.48 6.72 -11.21
C PRO A 154 18.95 7.17 -11.19
N GLY A 155 19.81 6.44 -10.50
CA GLY A 155 21.24 6.71 -10.53
C GLY A 155 21.90 7.20 -9.25
N GLN A 156 21.20 7.40 -8.15
CA GLN A 156 21.86 7.43 -6.83
C GLN A 156 22.22 5.99 -6.42
N GLN A 157 23.16 5.40 -7.18
CA GLN A 157 23.55 4.02 -7.03
C GLN A 157 24.55 3.91 -5.88
N PRO A 158 24.34 3.02 -4.90
CA PRO A 158 25.29 2.81 -3.81
C PRO A 158 26.60 2.17 -4.25
N ALA A 159 26.64 1.53 -5.43
CA ALA A 159 27.83 0.93 -6.03
C ALA A 159 27.63 0.72 -7.53
N GLU A 160 28.73 0.59 -8.28
CA GLU A 160 28.70 0.30 -9.71
C GLU A 160 27.93 -1.01 -9.99
N GLY A 161 27.01 -0.95 -10.95
CA GLY A 161 26.19 -2.09 -11.36
C GLY A 161 24.94 -2.34 -10.50
N ILE A 162 24.77 -1.71 -9.34
CA ILE A 162 23.53 -1.81 -8.54
C ILE A 162 22.49 -0.84 -9.10
N LEU A 163 21.30 -1.34 -9.45
CA LEU A 163 20.17 -0.53 -9.88
C LEU A 163 19.34 -0.03 -8.67
N ALA A 164 19.10 -0.90 -7.70
CA ALA A 164 18.42 -0.54 -6.46
C ALA A 164 18.61 -1.63 -5.42
N THR A 165 18.42 -1.27 -4.16
CA THR A 165 18.37 -2.24 -3.05
C THR A 165 17.33 -1.80 -2.02
N PHE A 166 16.61 -2.78 -1.44
CA PHE A 166 15.66 -2.52 -0.37
C PHE A 166 15.70 -3.65 0.66
N THR A 167 15.56 -3.27 1.93
CA THR A 167 15.68 -4.19 3.07
C THR A 167 14.50 -4.05 4.01
N THR A 168 13.93 -5.19 4.43
CA THR A 168 12.95 -5.27 5.51
C THR A 168 13.36 -6.28 6.56
N TYR A 169 12.64 -6.28 7.69
CA TYR A 169 12.95 -7.10 8.85
C TYR A 169 11.75 -7.96 9.24
N TYR A 170 12.02 -9.14 9.80
CA TYR A 170 11.00 -10.02 10.37
C TYR A 170 11.60 -10.83 11.52
N ASP A 171 10.76 -11.47 12.33
CA ASP A 171 11.23 -12.37 13.38
C ASP A 171 11.65 -13.70 12.76
N PRO A 172 12.94 -14.08 12.80
CA PRO A 172 13.43 -15.33 12.22
C PRO A 172 12.96 -16.59 12.96
N THR A 173 12.34 -16.45 14.14
CA THR A 173 11.82 -17.57 14.93
C THR A 173 10.40 -17.95 14.55
N GLU A 174 9.68 -17.09 13.80
CA GLU A 174 8.35 -17.39 13.32
C GLU A 174 8.35 -18.43 12.19
N MET A 175 7.32 -19.28 12.14
CA MET A 175 7.17 -20.29 11.08
C MET A 175 7.23 -19.70 9.66
N ARG A 176 6.67 -18.52 9.46
CA ARG A 176 6.69 -17.82 8.16
C ARG A 176 8.10 -17.52 7.64
N ALA A 177 9.11 -17.50 8.51
CA ALA A 177 10.51 -17.28 8.14
C ALA A 177 10.99 -18.32 7.11
N VAL A 178 10.51 -19.57 7.22
CA VAL A 178 10.78 -20.65 6.25
C VAL A 178 10.29 -20.26 4.86
N ASN A 179 9.06 -19.73 4.77
CA ASN A 179 8.46 -19.31 3.51
C ASN A 179 9.18 -18.10 2.90
N VAL A 180 9.55 -17.12 3.73
CA VAL A 180 10.33 -15.94 3.30
C VAL A 180 11.67 -16.38 2.73
N GLN A 181 12.40 -17.26 3.42
CA GLN A 181 13.67 -17.78 2.96
C GLN A 181 13.53 -18.56 1.66
N LEU A 182 12.53 -19.44 1.57
CA LEU A 182 12.29 -20.25 0.38
C LEU A 182 11.95 -19.38 -0.84
N ALA A 183 11.05 -18.42 -0.70
CA ALA A 183 10.69 -17.50 -1.77
C ALA A 183 11.89 -16.64 -2.19
N SER A 184 12.67 -16.12 -1.23
CA SER A 184 13.89 -15.37 -1.48
C SER A 184 14.90 -16.21 -2.29
N THR A 185 15.16 -17.46 -1.87
CA THR A 185 16.07 -18.37 -2.57
C THR A 185 15.62 -18.63 -4.01
N ARG A 186 14.32 -18.75 -4.25
CA ARG A 186 13.78 -19.08 -5.59
C ARG A 186 13.89 -17.93 -6.59
N ILE A 187 13.89 -16.69 -6.14
CA ILE A 187 14.10 -15.54 -7.02
C ILE A 187 15.56 -15.08 -7.09
N ASN A 188 16.40 -15.56 -6.16
CA ASN A 188 17.80 -15.15 -6.10
C ASN A 188 18.58 -15.64 -7.31
N GLY A 189 19.36 -14.75 -7.92
CA GLY A 189 20.18 -15.02 -9.10
C GLY A 189 19.41 -15.08 -10.41
N MET A 190 18.10 -14.80 -10.42
CA MET A 190 17.34 -14.75 -11.66
C MET A 190 17.83 -13.59 -12.53
N ARG A 191 18.13 -13.91 -13.80
CA ARG A 191 18.62 -12.99 -14.82
C ARG A 191 17.53 -12.80 -15.87
N LEU A 192 17.24 -11.55 -16.21
CA LEU A 192 16.30 -11.18 -17.27
C LEU A 192 17.06 -10.42 -18.34
N ALA A 193 17.11 -10.99 -19.55
CA ALA A 193 17.61 -10.27 -20.71
C ALA A 193 16.69 -9.09 -21.12
N PRO A 194 17.19 -8.13 -21.93
CA PRO A 194 16.34 -7.10 -22.51
C PRO A 194 15.09 -7.67 -23.17
N GLY A 195 13.93 -7.15 -22.83
CA GLY A 195 12.62 -7.59 -23.33
C GLY A 195 11.98 -8.76 -22.59
N GLU A 196 12.71 -9.45 -21.71
CA GLU A 196 12.15 -10.55 -20.92
C GLU A 196 11.22 -10.06 -19.81
N SER A 197 10.23 -10.89 -19.48
CA SER A 197 9.25 -10.63 -18.43
C SER A 197 9.47 -11.57 -17.24
N PHE A 198 9.31 -11.00 -16.05
CA PHE A 198 9.33 -11.72 -14.77
C PHE A 198 7.91 -11.89 -14.24
N SER A 199 7.66 -13.00 -13.54
CA SER A 199 6.47 -13.28 -12.75
C SER A 199 6.90 -13.86 -11.40
N PHE A 200 6.53 -13.22 -10.31
CA PHE A 200 6.87 -13.68 -8.97
C PHE A 200 6.25 -15.04 -8.69
N SER A 201 4.95 -15.21 -8.98
CA SER A 201 4.24 -16.47 -8.75
C SER A 201 4.84 -17.66 -9.51
N LYS A 202 5.26 -17.45 -10.77
CA LYS A 202 5.96 -18.50 -11.55
C LYS A 202 7.33 -18.84 -10.92
N SER A 203 8.05 -17.84 -10.49
CA SER A 203 9.41 -18.01 -9.92
C SER A 203 9.37 -18.73 -8.58
N VAL A 204 8.44 -18.39 -7.69
CA VAL A 204 8.31 -19.06 -6.39
C VAL A 204 7.58 -20.40 -6.47
N GLY A 205 6.84 -20.66 -7.56
CA GLY A 205 6.10 -21.90 -7.78
C GLY A 205 4.89 -22.05 -6.87
N ARG A 206 4.22 -23.23 -6.98
CA ARG A 206 3.04 -23.55 -6.17
C ARG A 206 3.40 -23.63 -4.68
N ARG A 207 2.56 -23.00 -3.87
CA ARG A 207 2.74 -22.97 -2.40
C ARG A 207 2.09 -24.19 -1.77
N THR A 208 2.83 -25.28 -1.77
CA THR A 208 2.40 -26.57 -1.18
C THR A 208 3.46 -27.09 -0.23
N VAL A 209 3.08 -28.01 0.66
CA VAL A 209 4.00 -28.67 1.61
C VAL A 209 5.10 -29.43 0.86
N GLU A 210 4.74 -30.11 -0.25
CA GLU A 210 5.69 -30.87 -1.08
C GLU A 210 6.76 -29.95 -1.70
N ASN A 211 6.42 -28.68 -1.93
CA ASN A 211 7.35 -27.66 -2.42
C ASN A 211 8.15 -26.98 -1.28
N GLY A 212 7.99 -27.44 -0.03
CA GLY A 212 8.73 -26.96 1.13
C GLY A 212 8.09 -25.77 1.84
N TYR A 213 6.89 -25.35 1.46
CA TYR A 213 6.18 -24.28 2.15
C TYR A 213 5.48 -24.81 3.41
N VAL A 214 5.39 -23.95 4.41
CA VAL A 214 4.74 -24.22 5.70
C VAL A 214 3.61 -23.23 5.94
N ASP A 215 2.82 -23.48 6.98
CA ASP A 215 1.79 -22.54 7.42
C ASP A 215 2.41 -21.22 7.88
N GLY A 216 1.72 -20.13 7.57
CA GLY A 216 2.10 -18.80 8.00
C GLY A 216 0.93 -17.82 7.89
N PRO A 217 1.04 -16.63 8.53
CA PRO A 217 0.01 -15.61 8.47
C PRO A 217 -0.19 -15.10 7.03
N SER A 218 -1.44 -14.97 6.64
CA SER A 218 -1.85 -14.40 5.36
C SER A 218 -3.18 -13.66 5.51
N PHE A 219 -3.64 -12.97 4.45
CA PHE A 219 -4.91 -12.25 4.45
C PHE A 219 -5.90 -12.90 3.46
N ALA A 220 -7.11 -13.17 3.91
CA ALA A 220 -8.20 -13.63 3.07
C ALA A 220 -9.51 -12.94 3.48
N ALA A 221 -10.26 -12.43 2.50
CA ALA A 221 -11.53 -11.74 2.72
C ALA A 221 -11.47 -10.62 3.79
N GLY A 222 -10.35 -9.85 3.81
CA GLY A 222 -10.16 -8.76 4.78
C GLY A 222 -9.91 -9.20 6.22
N LYS A 223 -9.48 -10.46 6.42
CA LYS A 223 -9.13 -11.00 7.74
C LYS A 223 -7.76 -11.66 7.68
N GLU A 224 -7.07 -11.66 8.81
CA GLU A 224 -5.88 -12.46 9.00
C GLU A 224 -6.27 -13.93 9.14
N VAL A 225 -5.57 -14.79 8.40
CA VAL A 225 -5.77 -16.25 8.39
C VAL A 225 -4.41 -16.93 8.35
N THR A 226 -4.39 -18.25 8.59
CA THR A 226 -3.20 -19.07 8.38
C THR A 226 -3.33 -19.83 7.07
N SER A 227 -2.28 -19.81 6.25
CA SER A 227 -2.24 -20.59 5.01
C SER A 227 -0.82 -21.02 4.66
N ILE A 228 -0.71 -22.10 3.87
CA ILE A 228 0.59 -22.56 3.35
C ILE A 228 1.21 -21.49 2.46
N GLY A 229 2.47 -21.13 2.71
CA GLY A 229 3.17 -20.06 2.02
C GLY A 229 2.91 -18.66 2.59
N GLY A 230 2.19 -18.52 3.71
CA GLY A 230 2.02 -17.23 4.38
C GLY A 230 3.37 -16.58 4.72
N GLY A 231 3.49 -15.27 4.44
CA GLY A 231 4.73 -14.48 4.62
C GLY A 231 5.50 -14.17 3.33
N ILE A 232 5.28 -14.87 2.20
CA ILE A 232 6.03 -14.61 0.95
C ILE A 232 5.81 -13.21 0.38
N CYS A 233 4.68 -12.58 0.68
CA CYS A 233 4.39 -11.22 0.22
C CYS A 233 5.38 -10.17 0.74
N GLN A 234 6.16 -10.49 1.79
CA GLN A 234 7.26 -9.62 2.20
C GLN A 234 8.39 -9.63 1.15
N VAL A 235 8.66 -10.77 0.51
CA VAL A 235 9.67 -10.88 -0.56
C VAL A 235 9.20 -10.14 -1.82
N SER A 236 7.94 -10.31 -2.22
CA SER A 236 7.38 -9.57 -3.36
C SER A 236 7.31 -8.06 -3.11
N SER A 237 7.02 -7.63 -1.89
CA SER A 237 7.03 -6.21 -1.53
C SER A 237 8.44 -5.61 -1.56
N ASN A 238 9.45 -6.34 -1.08
CA ASN A 238 10.85 -5.89 -1.20
C ASN A 238 11.26 -5.76 -2.67
N LEU A 239 10.90 -6.73 -3.51
CA LEU A 239 11.15 -6.66 -4.95
C LEU A 239 10.42 -5.46 -5.58
N TYR A 240 9.14 -5.26 -5.23
CA TYR A 240 8.36 -4.14 -5.73
C TYR A 240 9.00 -2.78 -5.40
N VAL A 241 9.40 -2.58 -4.14
CA VAL A 241 10.09 -1.33 -3.76
C VAL A 241 11.42 -1.19 -4.50
N SER A 242 12.18 -2.28 -4.68
CA SER A 242 13.42 -2.25 -5.47
C SER A 242 13.16 -1.89 -6.94
N LEU A 243 12.05 -2.37 -7.54
CA LEU A 243 11.63 -1.97 -8.89
C LEU A 243 11.33 -0.47 -8.96
N LEU A 244 10.56 0.06 -8.01
CA LEU A 244 10.24 1.49 -7.95
C LEU A 244 11.51 2.35 -7.83
N LEU A 245 12.44 1.97 -6.94
CA LEU A 245 13.71 2.67 -6.75
C LEU A 245 14.61 2.60 -7.99
N ALA A 246 14.53 1.51 -8.76
CA ALA A 246 15.24 1.36 -10.05
C ALA A 246 14.55 2.08 -11.22
N GLY A 247 13.37 2.67 -11.02
CA GLY A 247 12.58 3.28 -12.09
C GLY A 247 11.93 2.26 -13.03
N ILE A 248 11.74 1.01 -12.58
CA ILE A 248 11.12 -0.07 -13.35
C ILE A 248 9.65 -0.18 -12.95
N GLU A 249 8.75 0.08 -13.87
CA GLU A 249 7.32 -0.05 -13.62
C GLU A 249 6.89 -1.53 -13.72
N PRO A 250 6.13 -2.04 -12.73
CA PRO A 250 5.54 -3.36 -12.85
C PRO A 250 4.46 -3.38 -13.94
N THR A 251 4.34 -4.51 -14.64
CA THR A 251 3.27 -4.78 -15.60
C THR A 251 2.03 -5.38 -14.94
N GLU A 252 2.19 -5.95 -13.73
CA GLU A 252 1.12 -6.38 -12.84
C GLU A 252 1.54 -6.14 -11.40
N HIS A 253 0.64 -5.57 -10.59
CA HIS A 253 0.87 -5.30 -9.18
C HIS A 253 -0.47 -5.13 -8.45
N HIS A 254 -0.55 -5.63 -7.23
CA HIS A 254 -1.73 -5.55 -6.36
C HIS A 254 -1.32 -5.14 -4.95
N TYR A 255 -2.18 -4.36 -4.27
CA TYR A 255 -2.01 -4.03 -2.86
C TYR A 255 -2.75 -5.02 -1.97
N HIS A 256 -2.27 -5.20 -0.74
CA HIS A 256 -3.02 -5.95 0.26
C HIS A 256 -4.31 -5.21 0.65
N SER A 257 -5.34 -5.99 0.97
CA SER A 257 -6.60 -5.45 1.50
C SER A 257 -6.48 -4.90 2.92
N LEU A 258 -5.49 -5.37 3.69
CA LEU A 258 -5.14 -4.90 5.04
C LEU A 258 -3.70 -4.40 5.06
N PRO A 259 -3.36 -3.44 5.94
CA PRO A 259 -1.97 -2.99 6.10
C PRO A 259 -1.06 -4.15 6.52
N VAL A 260 0.14 -4.17 5.97
CA VAL A 260 1.26 -5.01 6.42
C VAL A 260 2.17 -4.19 7.35
N ASP A 261 3.01 -4.87 8.14
CA ASP A 261 3.87 -4.24 9.15
C ASP A 261 5.31 -3.99 8.69
N TYR A 262 5.71 -4.61 7.57
CA TYR A 262 7.08 -4.57 7.07
C TYR A 262 7.36 -3.46 6.03
N VAL A 263 6.32 -2.87 5.42
CA VAL A 263 6.41 -1.69 4.55
C VAL A 263 5.20 -0.77 4.78
N PRO A 264 5.34 0.54 4.51
CA PRO A 264 4.19 1.45 4.48
C PRO A 264 3.13 1.00 3.45
N LYS A 265 1.87 1.29 3.73
CA LYS A 265 0.77 1.03 2.79
C LYS A 265 1.07 1.66 1.42
N TYR A 266 0.69 0.98 0.36
CA TYR A 266 0.97 1.31 -1.04
C TYR A 266 2.43 1.10 -1.49
N LEU A 267 3.29 0.59 -0.62
CA LEU A 267 4.62 0.09 -0.96
C LEU A 267 4.70 -1.43 -0.88
N ASP A 268 3.56 -2.07 -0.66
CA ASP A 268 3.38 -3.51 -0.57
C ASP A 268 2.99 -4.13 -1.91
N ALA A 269 3.29 -5.41 -2.08
CA ALA A 269 2.88 -6.21 -3.24
C ALA A 269 2.25 -7.52 -2.78
N ALA A 270 0.92 -7.62 -2.93
CA ALA A 270 0.15 -8.80 -2.59
C ALA A 270 0.26 -9.86 -3.68
N ILE A 271 0.48 -11.10 -3.26
CA ILE A 271 0.52 -12.27 -4.14
C ILE A 271 -0.55 -13.27 -3.69
N SER A 272 -1.39 -13.69 -4.63
CA SER A 272 -2.39 -14.73 -4.41
C SER A 272 -2.37 -15.69 -5.59
N GLU A 273 -2.30 -16.99 -5.32
CA GLU A 273 -2.13 -18.01 -6.36
C GLU A 273 -3.24 -17.92 -7.42
N ASN A 274 -2.85 -17.78 -8.68
CA ASN A 274 -3.72 -17.63 -9.84
C ASN A 274 -4.64 -16.39 -9.86
N VAL A 275 -4.48 -15.44 -8.93
CA VAL A 275 -5.35 -14.25 -8.82
C VAL A 275 -4.56 -12.95 -8.85
N GLN A 276 -3.44 -12.88 -8.12
CA GLN A 276 -2.63 -11.68 -7.96
C GLN A 276 -1.16 -12.02 -8.10
N ASP A 277 -0.43 -11.26 -8.92
CA ASP A 277 1.00 -11.44 -9.11
C ASP A 277 1.74 -10.10 -9.06
N LEU A 278 3.05 -10.18 -8.95
CA LEU A 278 3.97 -9.09 -9.22
C LEU A 278 4.75 -9.46 -10.48
N CYS A 279 4.47 -8.74 -11.57
CA CYS A 279 5.13 -8.93 -12.86
C CYS A 279 5.83 -7.64 -13.29
N PHE A 280 6.96 -7.77 -13.99
CA PHE A 280 7.59 -6.65 -14.67
C PHE A 280 8.31 -7.14 -15.93
N LYS A 281 8.63 -6.20 -16.82
CA LYS A 281 9.41 -6.45 -18.02
C LYS A 281 10.72 -5.67 -17.95
N ASN A 282 11.82 -6.31 -18.33
CA ASN A 282 13.08 -5.62 -18.51
C ASN A 282 13.04 -4.78 -19.80
N ASN A 283 12.74 -3.50 -19.68
CA ASN A 283 12.74 -2.55 -20.81
C ASN A 283 14.08 -1.83 -20.97
N SER A 284 15.12 -2.22 -20.22
CA SER A 284 16.48 -1.65 -20.34
C SER A 284 17.26 -2.33 -21.49
N ALA A 285 18.41 -1.74 -21.81
CA ALA A 285 19.35 -2.31 -22.79
C ALA A 285 20.31 -3.35 -22.18
N HIS A 286 20.18 -3.66 -20.90
CA HIS A 286 21.08 -4.56 -20.15
C HIS A 286 20.28 -5.66 -19.46
N ASP A 287 20.97 -6.75 -19.15
CA ASP A 287 20.38 -7.74 -18.26
C ASP A 287 20.08 -7.14 -16.88
N ILE A 288 18.99 -7.57 -16.27
CA ILE A 288 18.68 -7.30 -14.87
C ILE A 288 18.85 -8.60 -14.09
N VAL A 289 19.62 -8.55 -13.01
CA VAL A 289 19.80 -9.66 -12.08
C VAL A 289 19.10 -9.32 -10.77
N ILE A 290 18.26 -10.24 -10.31
CA ILE A 290 17.62 -10.15 -8.99
C ILE A 290 18.51 -10.90 -8.01
N GLU A 291 19.05 -10.20 -7.01
CA GLU A 291 19.66 -10.81 -5.84
C GLU A 291 18.72 -10.70 -4.65
N SER A 292 18.41 -11.81 -4.01
CA SER A 292 17.56 -11.84 -2.83
C SER A 292 18.26 -12.63 -1.73
N MET A 293 18.50 -11.97 -0.60
CA MET A 293 19.27 -12.53 0.51
C MET A 293 18.47 -12.43 1.81
N VAL A 294 18.54 -13.51 2.57
CA VAL A 294 17.96 -13.61 3.91
C VAL A 294 19.06 -13.96 4.90
N ASN A 295 19.18 -13.18 5.95
CA ASN A 295 20.11 -13.44 7.04
C ASN A 295 19.52 -13.02 8.38
N ASN A 296 19.23 -13.98 9.25
CA ASN A 296 18.76 -13.77 10.63
C ASN A 296 17.66 -12.69 10.76
N GLY A 297 16.56 -12.85 10.01
CA GLY A 297 15.44 -11.93 10.04
C GLY A 297 15.60 -10.63 9.22
N VAL A 298 16.69 -10.53 8.46
CA VAL A 298 16.93 -9.44 7.52
C VAL A 298 16.71 -9.95 6.10
N LEU A 299 15.74 -9.39 5.38
CA LEU A 299 15.50 -9.69 3.97
C LEU A 299 15.96 -8.50 3.13
N THR A 300 16.87 -8.71 2.20
CA THR A 300 17.35 -7.71 1.25
C THR A 300 17.12 -8.18 -0.18
N VAL A 301 16.51 -7.35 -1.00
CA VAL A 301 16.39 -7.56 -2.45
C VAL A 301 17.16 -6.44 -3.17
N THR A 302 18.06 -6.85 -4.05
CA THR A 302 18.89 -5.95 -4.87
C THR A 302 18.65 -6.25 -6.34
N LEU A 303 18.44 -5.22 -7.13
CA LEU A 303 18.46 -5.29 -8.58
C LEU A 303 19.83 -4.83 -9.07
N LYS A 304 20.45 -5.61 -9.94
CA LYS A 304 21.77 -5.31 -10.52
C LYS A 304 21.69 -5.31 -12.04
N ARG A 305 22.57 -4.51 -12.63
CA ARG A 305 22.92 -4.67 -14.03
C ARG A 305 23.78 -5.92 -14.21
N GLY A 306 23.38 -6.81 -15.10
CA GLY A 306 24.11 -8.02 -15.42
C GLY A 306 25.11 -7.86 -16.53
#